data_b204872d3bef3674c7018871318a7d84
#
_entry.id   b204872d3bef3674c7018871318a7d84
#
_cell.length_a   1.000
_cell.length_b   1.000
_cell.length_c   1.000
_cell.angle_alpha   90.00
_cell.angle_beta   90.00
_cell.angle_gamma   90.00
#
_symmetry.space_group_name_H-M   'P 1'
#
loop_
_entity.id
_entity.type
_entity.pdbx_description
1 polymer ?
#
loop_
_entity_poly.entity_id
_entity_poly.type
_entity_poly.pdbx_seq_one_letter_code
_entity_poly.pdbx_strand_id
1 'polypeptide(L)'
;MENEYLEKEKKLAAQEKILAKHKWTCMCPNCTEQAINSHLLQRHGILDSVVEQGHLYELKIEDYFKWHTNDPVCFKKVGLQQAISYPLFCSKHDTALFIPIEGEVIDFDNYMSQLLFSYRGVCSEIRKKEFVKVRNVAWEDNDIKESSLLGTDRGLQDLLRYKFLFEKEMTNPAQMFVFKHITYPFVPVYACGTSSYEPIDYKSERSVDNAMKKKMFDAFFINVIPQKESLEIIIGYHKNHVNSDL
;
A
#
# COMPACT_ATOMS: atom_id res chain seq x y z
N MET A 1 3.80 -34.53 10.51
CA MET A 1 3.75 -33.57 9.37
C MET A 1 2.32 -33.13 9.04
N GLU A 2 1.43 -34.03 8.58
CA GLU A 2 0.06 -33.66 8.18
C GLU A 2 -0.75 -32.99 9.32
N ASN A 3 -0.64 -33.51 10.53
CA ASN A 3 -1.32 -32.97 11.71
C ASN A 3 -0.78 -31.56 12.11
N GLU A 4 0.49 -31.29 11.90
CA GLU A 4 1.14 -30.01 12.17
C GLU A 4 0.68 -28.92 11.20
N TYR A 5 0.52 -29.25 9.92
CA TYR A 5 -0.02 -28.35 8.92
C TYR A 5 -1.49 -27.99 9.20
N LEU A 6 -2.30 -28.96 9.57
CA LEU A 6 -3.71 -28.75 9.92
C LEU A 6 -3.86 -27.79 11.11
N GLU A 7 -3.00 -27.88 12.12
CA GLU A 7 -3.00 -26.96 13.25
C GLU A 7 -2.58 -25.53 12.82
N LYS A 8 -1.59 -25.40 11.94
CA LYS A 8 -1.17 -24.10 11.39
C LYS A 8 -2.30 -23.46 10.56
N GLU A 9 -3.03 -24.25 9.75
CA GLU A 9 -4.19 -23.74 9.00
C GLU A 9 -5.33 -23.27 9.91
N LYS A 10 -5.61 -24.01 11.00
CA LYS A 10 -6.60 -23.57 11.99
C LYS A 10 -6.21 -22.26 12.66
N LYS A 11 -4.93 -22.09 12.99
CA LYS A 11 -4.39 -20.85 13.55
C LYS A 11 -4.54 -19.68 12.58
N LEU A 12 -4.20 -19.87 11.30
CA LEU A 12 -4.41 -18.86 10.26
C LEU A 12 -5.88 -18.45 10.13
N ALA A 13 -6.78 -19.44 10.07
CA ALA A 13 -8.21 -19.16 10.01
C ALA A 13 -8.74 -18.39 11.24
N ALA A 14 -8.16 -18.65 12.41
CA ALA A 14 -8.48 -17.89 13.62
C ALA A 14 -7.97 -16.43 13.53
N GLN A 15 -6.79 -16.20 13.00
CA GLN A 15 -6.22 -14.88 12.78
C GLN A 15 -7.04 -14.06 11.77
N GLU A 16 -7.46 -14.67 10.67
CA GLU A 16 -8.35 -14.02 9.69
C GLU A 16 -9.70 -13.61 10.30
N LYS A 17 -10.25 -14.44 11.20
CA LYS A 17 -11.48 -14.09 11.94
C LYS A 17 -11.28 -12.90 12.89
N ILE A 18 -10.10 -12.79 13.53
CA ILE A 18 -9.75 -11.65 14.39
C ILE A 18 -9.66 -10.40 13.53
N LEU A 19 -8.94 -10.47 12.41
CA LEU A 19 -8.76 -9.36 11.49
C LEU A 19 -10.09 -8.87 10.91
N ALA A 20 -10.97 -9.80 10.51
CA ALA A 20 -12.29 -9.47 9.97
C ALA A 20 -13.22 -8.78 10.97
N LYS A 21 -13.04 -9.03 12.28
CA LYS A 21 -13.81 -8.39 13.35
C LYS A 21 -13.19 -7.08 13.85
N HIS A 22 -11.96 -6.80 13.48
CA HIS A 22 -11.26 -5.61 13.94
C HIS A 22 -11.89 -4.35 13.35
N LYS A 23 -12.20 -3.39 14.20
CA LYS A 23 -12.74 -2.10 13.78
C LYS A 23 -11.59 -1.14 13.56
N TRP A 24 -11.42 -0.71 12.33
CA TRP A 24 -10.40 0.24 11.94
C TRP A 24 -10.91 1.67 12.07
N THR A 25 -10.09 2.57 12.59
CA THR A 25 -10.38 4.00 12.63
C THR A 25 -9.92 4.68 11.36
N CYS A 26 -10.58 5.78 11.02
CA CYS A 26 -10.23 6.67 9.92
C CYS A 26 -8.77 7.15 10.07
N MET A 27 -8.02 7.16 8.98
CA MET A 27 -6.62 7.60 8.98
C MET A 27 -6.44 9.12 8.85
N CYS A 28 -7.53 9.87 8.65
CA CYS A 28 -7.48 11.33 8.67
C CYS A 28 -7.10 11.84 10.08
N PRO A 29 -6.20 12.82 10.20
CA PRO A 29 -5.81 13.36 11.51
C PRO A 29 -6.99 13.77 12.36
N ASN A 30 -6.94 13.42 13.65
CA ASN A 30 -7.96 13.75 14.65
C ASN A 30 -9.38 13.17 14.38
N CYS A 31 -9.54 12.25 13.44
CA CYS A 31 -10.80 11.56 13.17
C CYS A 31 -10.88 10.25 13.95
N THR A 32 -11.95 10.07 14.71
CA THR A 32 -12.25 8.86 15.51
C THR A 32 -13.30 7.96 14.87
N GLU A 33 -13.85 8.38 13.73
CA GLU A 33 -14.88 7.64 13.01
C GLU A 33 -14.35 6.30 12.47
N GLN A 34 -15.24 5.33 12.32
CA GLN A 34 -14.89 4.04 11.74
C GLN A 34 -14.55 4.20 10.26
N ALA A 35 -13.43 3.59 9.85
CA ALA A 35 -13.04 3.52 8.44
C ALA A 35 -13.97 2.57 7.65
N ILE A 36 -14.25 2.96 6.42
CA ILE A 36 -14.89 2.11 5.40
C ILE A 36 -13.83 1.54 4.46
N ASN A 37 -14.17 0.52 3.67
CA ASN A 37 -13.29 0.04 2.62
C ASN A 37 -13.19 1.10 1.51
N SER A 38 -12.03 1.75 1.46
CA SER A 38 -11.65 2.73 0.45
C SER A 38 -10.88 2.04 -0.67
N HIS A 39 -11.29 2.23 -1.92
CA HIS A 39 -10.54 1.74 -3.07
C HIS A 39 -9.31 2.61 -3.31
N LEU A 40 -8.17 2.01 -3.64
CA LEU A 40 -6.96 2.78 -3.94
C LEU A 40 -7.04 3.49 -5.29
N LEU A 41 -7.73 2.87 -6.24
CA LEU A 41 -8.10 3.45 -7.52
C LEU A 41 -9.62 3.45 -7.64
N GLN A 42 -10.17 4.51 -8.22
CA GLN A 42 -11.61 4.66 -8.37
C GLN A 42 -12.23 3.45 -9.08
N ARG A 43 -13.30 2.91 -8.50
CA ARG A 43 -13.99 1.75 -9.04
C ARG A 43 -14.65 2.07 -10.38
N HIS A 44 -15.47 3.13 -10.40
CA HIS A 44 -16.16 3.58 -11.63
C HIS A 44 -15.24 4.49 -12.43
N GLY A 45 -14.90 4.05 -13.63
CA GLY A 45 -13.98 4.78 -14.51
C GLY A 45 -12.59 4.15 -14.62
N ILE A 46 -11.86 3.99 -13.51
CA ILE A 46 -10.50 3.42 -13.56
C ILE A 46 -10.56 1.89 -13.59
N LEU A 47 -11.05 1.25 -12.52
CA LEU A 47 -11.05 -0.21 -12.44
C LEU A 47 -12.04 -0.87 -13.41
N ASP A 48 -13.11 -0.18 -13.76
CA ASP A 48 -14.07 -0.67 -14.78
C ASP A 48 -13.40 -0.85 -16.16
N SER A 49 -12.30 -0.14 -16.45
CA SER A 49 -11.55 -0.28 -17.72
C SER A 49 -10.81 -1.62 -17.86
N VAL A 50 -10.55 -2.30 -16.75
CA VAL A 50 -9.80 -3.56 -16.68
C VAL A 50 -10.61 -4.72 -16.12
N VAL A 51 -11.88 -4.51 -15.81
CA VAL A 51 -12.75 -5.55 -15.25
C VAL A 51 -13.22 -6.51 -16.32
N GLU A 52 -13.16 -7.81 -16.03
CA GLU A 52 -13.72 -8.87 -16.88
C GLU A 52 -14.81 -9.63 -16.10
N GLN A 53 -16.04 -9.58 -16.60
CA GLN A 53 -17.20 -10.25 -15.97
C GLN A 53 -17.36 -9.93 -14.48
N GLY A 54 -17.14 -8.66 -14.10
CA GLY A 54 -17.26 -8.19 -12.71
C GLY A 54 -16.08 -8.55 -11.80
N HIS A 55 -14.98 -9.05 -12.35
CA HIS A 55 -13.80 -9.49 -11.60
C HIS A 55 -12.51 -8.91 -12.16
N LEU A 56 -11.51 -8.90 -11.29
CA LEU A 56 -10.13 -8.52 -11.58
C LEU A 56 -9.19 -9.64 -11.12
N TYR A 57 -7.95 -9.64 -11.59
CA TYR A 57 -6.91 -10.53 -11.09
C TYR A 57 -5.90 -9.73 -10.28
N GLU A 58 -5.69 -10.12 -9.04
CA GLU A 58 -4.68 -9.53 -8.16
C GLU A 58 -3.56 -10.51 -7.88
N LEU A 59 -2.32 -9.99 -7.94
CA LEU A 59 -1.17 -10.72 -7.45
C LEU A 59 -1.27 -10.85 -5.93
N LYS A 60 -1.32 -12.07 -5.43
CA LYS A 60 -1.36 -12.38 -4.01
C LYS A 60 -0.13 -13.20 -3.61
N ILE A 61 0.41 -12.85 -2.45
CA ILE A 61 1.41 -13.70 -1.79
C ILE A 61 0.64 -14.64 -0.88
N GLU A 62 0.83 -15.93 -1.08
CA GLU A 62 0.24 -16.95 -0.19
C GLU A 62 0.93 -16.93 1.17
N ASP A 63 0.20 -17.34 2.19
CA ASP A 63 0.78 -17.51 3.52
C ASP A 63 1.91 -18.55 3.48
N TYR A 64 3.01 -18.26 4.14
CA TYR A 64 4.19 -19.13 4.21
C TYR A 64 3.84 -20.60 4.51
N PHE A 65 2.85 -20.84 5.36
CA PHE A 65 2.42 -22.21 5.72
C PHE A 65 1.72 -22.97 4.59
N LYS A 66 1.35 -22.29 3.50
CA LYS A 66 0.73 -22.90 2.31
C LYS A 66 1.71 -23.12 1.16
N TRP A 67 2.95 -22.67 1.29
CA TRP A 67 3.96 -22.78 0.22
C TRP A 67 4.33 -24.23 -0.12
N HIS A 68 4.01 -25.18 0.77
CA HIS A 68 4.20 -26.62 0.49
C HIS A 68 3.14 -27.20 -0.46
N THR A 69 1.99 -26.52 -0.61
CA THR A 69 0.88 -26.95 -1.47
C THR A 69 0.55 -25.97 -2.58
N ASN A 70 0.90 -24.71 -2.42
CA ASN A 70 0.55 -23.62 -3.32
C ASN A 70 1.80 -22.84 -3.74
N ASP A 71 1.76 -22.28 -4.93
CA ASP A 71 2.79 -21.33 -5.35
C ASP A 71 2.83 -20.14 -4.38
N PRO A 72 4.04 -19.70 -3.96
CA PRO A 72 4.21 -18.57 -3.06
C PRO A 72 3.56 -17.28 -3.55
N VAL A 73 3.48 -17.13 -4.87
CA VAL A 73 2.88 -15.97 -5.54
C VAL A 73 1.91 -16.48 -6.59
N CYS A 74 0.68 -16.01 -6.55
CA CYS A 74 -0.34 -16.42 -7.50
C CYS A 74 -1.28 -15.26 -7.86
N PHE A 75 -1.87 -15.34 -9.05
CA PHE A 75 -2.98 -14.47 -9.41
C PHE A 75 -4.29 -15.02 -8.87
N LYS A 76 -5.00 -14.23 -8.08
CA LYS A 76 -6.33 -14.59 -7.56
C LYS A 76 -7.39 -13.70 -8.20
N LYS A 77 -8.47 -14.34 -8.64
CA LYS A 77 -9.66 -13.66 -9.12
C LYS A 77 -10.39 -13.02 -7.94
N VAL A 78 -10.60 -11.71 -7.99
CA VAL A 78 -11.27 -10.93 -6.94
C VAL A 78 -12.43 -10.15 -7.53
N GLY A 79 -13.54 -10.03 -6.79
CA GLY A 79 -14.65 -9.18 -7.22
C GLY A 79 -14.26 -7.70 -7.20
N LEU A 80 -14.79 -6.91 -8.15
CA LEU A 80 -14.50 -5.49 -8.28
C LEU A 80 -14.69 -4.71 -6.96
N GLN A 81 -15.68 -5.08 -6.15
CA GLN A 81 -15.94 -4.42 -4.87
C GLN A 81 -14.86 -4.64 -3.81
N GLN A 82 -14.03 -5.67 -3.99
CA GLN A 82 -12.99 -6.06 -3.04
C GLN A 82 -11.58 -5.76 -3.56
N ALA A 83 -11.46 -5.46 -4.86
CA ALA A 83 -10.19 -5.22 -5.51
C ALA A 83 -9.50 -3.99 -4.91
N ILE A 84 -8.21 -4.15 -4.54
CA ILE A 84 -7.34 -3.12 -3.97
C ILE A 84 -8.06 -2.15 -3.01
N SER A 85 -8.91 -2.68 -2.13
CA SER A 85 -9.65 -1.90 -1.14
C SER A 85 -9.21 -2.24 0.29
N TYR A 86 -9.10 -1.22 1.11
CA TYR A 86 -8.67 -1.31 2.51
C TYR A 86 -9.50 -0.37 3.40
N PRO A 87 -9.69 -0.66 4.68
CA PRO A 87 -10.38 0.24 5.61
C PRO A 87 -9.49 1.43 5.97
N LEU A 88 -9.47 2.47 5.13
CA LEU A 88 -8.56 3.61 5.27
C LEU A 88 -9.22 4.83 5.91
N PHE A 89 -10.30 5.31 5.34
CA PHE A 89 -10.96 6.56 5.75
C PHE A 89 -12.43 6.32 6.08
N CYS A 90 -13.04 7.21 6.87
CA CYS A 90 -14.49 7.22 7.00
C CYS A 90 -15.13 7.78 5.71
N SER A 91 -16.42 7.51 5.50
CA SER A 91 -17.12 7.93 4.28
C SER A 91 -16.95 9.42 3.97
N LYS A 92 -17.03 10.30 5.00
CA LYS A 92 -16.85 11.74 4.83
C LYS A 92 -15.46 12.10 4.32
N HIS A 93 -14.40 11.53 4.93
CA HIS A 93 -13.04 11.87 4.57
C HIS A 93 -12.58 11.20 3.28
N ASP A 94 -13.03 9.98 2.99
CA ASP A 94 -12.76 9.32 1.71
C ASP A 94 -13.29 10.17 0.55
N THR A 95 -14.55 10.57 0.61
CA THR A 95 -15.14 11.44 -0.41
C THR A 95 -14.43 12.79 -0.48
N ALA A 96 -14.29 13.51 0.65
CA ALA A 96 -13.82 14.90 0.64
C ALA A 96 -12.36 15.04 0.15
N LEU A 97 -11.49 14.09 0.54
CA LEU A 97 -10.07 14.16 0.18
C LEU A 97 -9.82 13.81 -1.29
N PHE A 98 -10.56 12.85 -1.86
CA PHE A 98 -10.20 12.24 -3.13
C PHE A 98 -11.06 12.69 -4.32
N ILE A 99 -12.04 13.61 -4.13
CA ILE A 99 -12.77 14.24 -5.23
C ILE A 99 -11.87 14.63 -6.43
N PRO A 100 -10.68 15.23 -6.23
CA PRO A 100 -9.83 15.65 -7.37
C PRO A 100 -9.33 14.50 -8.25
N ILE A 101 -9.31 13.26 -7.72
CA ILE A 101 -8.83 12.06 -8.42
C ILE A 101 -9.92 11.02 -8.65
N GLU A 102 -11.18 11.38 -8.42
CA GLU A 102 -12.36 10.51 -8.59
C GLU A 102 -13.38 11.08 -9.60
N GLY A 103 -13.05 12.16 -10.29
CA GLY A 103 -13.87 12.75 -11.36
C GLY A 103 -13.78 11.96 -12.66
N GLU A 104 -14.64 12.33 -13.62
CA GLU A 104 -14.61 11.78 -14.99
C GLU A 104 -13.33 12.17 -15.76
N VAL A 105 -12.78 13.35 -15.44
CA VAL A 105 -11.54 13.87 -16.04
C VAL A 105 -10.55 14.13 -14.90
N ILE A 106 -9.45 13.41 -14.95
CA ILE A 106 -8.37 13.54 -13.96
C ILE A 106 -7.18 14.19 -14.67
N ASP A 107 -6.67 15.26 -14.09
CA ASP A 107 -5.41 15.86 -14.53
C ASP A 107 -4.25 15.15 -13.82
N PHE A 108 -3.58 14.24 -14.53
CA PHE A 108 -2.46 13.45 -14.03
C PHE A 108 -1.15 14.24 -13.94
N ASP A 109 -1.05 15.39 -14.60
CA ASP A 109 0.09 16.31 -14.48
C ASP A 109 -0.07 17.27 -13.30
N ASN A 110 -1.26 17.36 -12.74
CA ASN A 110 -1.51 18.20 -11.57
C ASN A 110 -0.83 17.63 -10.33
N TYR A 111 0.01 18.45 -9.69
CA TYR A 111 0.76 18.07 -8.50
C TYR A 111 -0.11 17.53 -7.37
N MET A 112 -1.29 18.13 -7.13
CA MET A 112 -2.20 17.67 -6.08
C MET A 112 -2.80 16.31 -6.42
N SER A 113 -3.14 16.03 -7.67
CA SER A 113 -3.62 14.70 -8.10
C SER A 113 -2.55 13.63 -7.85
N GLN A 114 -1.31 13.90 -8.24
CA GLN A 114 -0.17 13.00 -8.02
C GLN A 114 0.08 12.75 -6.52
N LEU A 115 -0.04 13.81 -5.72
CA LEU A 115 0.09 13.76 -4.27
C LEU A 115 -1.00 12.87 -3.64
N LEU A 116 -2.27 13.03 -4.06
CA LEU A 116 -3.41 12.29 -3.52
C LEU A 116 -3.35 10.80 -3.87
N PHE A 117 -2.99 10.42 -5.09
CA PHE A 117 -2.75 9.02 -5.45
C PHE A 117 -1.67 8.39 -4.57
N SER A 118 -0.55 9.09 -4.40
CA SER A 118 0.57 8.60 -3.60
C SER A 118 0.23 8.55 -2.11
N TYR A 119 -0.50 9.51 -1.59
CA TYR A 119 -0.99 9.52 -0.20
C TYR A 119 -1.91 8.33 0.10
N ARG A 120 -2.85 8.03 -0.82
CA ARG A 120 -3.74 6.87 -0.70
C ARG A 120 -2.93 5.56 -0.68
N GLY A 121 -1.90 5.47 -1.51
CA GLY A 121 -0.94 4.37 -1.53
C GLY A 121 -0.19 4.20 -0.20
N VAL A 122 0.35 5.27 0.36
CA VAL A 122 1.02 5.26 1.69
C VAL A 122 0.07 4.81 2.79
N CYS A 123 -1.16 5.33 2.81
CA CYS A 123 -2.16 4.92 3.78
C CYS A 123 -2.49 3.42 3.68
N SER A 124 -2.54 2.88 2.47
CA SER A 124 -2.76 1.44 2.28
C SER A 124 -1.63 0.59 2.84
N GLU A 125 -0.38 0.99 2.62
CA GLU A 125 0.79 0.27 3.15
C GLU A 125 0.87 0.33 4.68
N ILE A 126 0.49 1.46 5.28
CA ILE A 126 0.32 1.56 6.74
C ILE A 126 -0.71 0.54 7.21
N ARG A 127 -1.89 0.49 6.59
CA ARG A 127 -2.96 -0.43 6.98
C ARG A 127 -2.57 -1.90 6.82
N LYS A 128 -1.84 -2.25 5.77
CA LYS A 128 -1.29 -3.60 5.57
C LYS A 128 -0.34 -3.99 6.72
N LYS A 129 0.53 -3.08 7.16
CA LYS A 129 1.41 -3.33 8.32
C LYS A 129 0.63 -3.46 9.63
N GLU A 130 -0.40 -2.66 9.82
CA GLU A 130 -1.30 -2.79 10.97
C GLU A 130 -2.04 -4.14 10.95
N PHE A 131 -2.44 -4.66 9.78
CA PHE A 131 -2.99 -6.01 9.64
C PHE A 131 -2.00 -7.07 10.11
N VAL A 132 -0.73 -6.96 9.73
CA VAL A 132 0.32 -7.87 10.20
C VAL A 132 0.44 -7.83 11.72
N LYS A 133 0.39 -6.64 12.34
CA LYS A 133 0.44 -6.51 13.81
C LYS A 133 -0.75 -7.20 14.48
N VAL A 134 -1.97 -6.99 13.99
CA VAL A 134 -3.18 -7.62 14.53
C VAL A 134 -3.13 -9.15 14.39
N ARG A 135 -2.66 -9.65 13.25
CA ARG A 135 -2.45 -11.09 13.04
C ARG A 135 -1.42 -11.67 13.99
N ASN A 136 -0.29 -11.00 14.16
CA ASN A 136 0.83 -11.50 14.95
C ASN A 136 0.54 -11.59 16.46
N VAL A 137 -0.51 -10.93 16.96
CA VAL A 137 -0.95 -11.11 18.36
C VAL A 137 -1.32 -12.58 18.66
N ALA A 138 -1.80 -13.32 17.67
CA ALA A 138 -2.23 -14.73 17.83
C ALA A 138 -1.08 -15.75 17.63
N TRP A 139 0.14 -15.34 17.36
CA TRP A 139 1.28 -16.25 17.21
C TRP A 139 1.90 -16.63 18.56
N GLU A 140 2.15 -17.94 18.72
CA GLU A 140 2.75 -18.50 19.95
C GLU A 140 4.28 -18.58 19.88
N ASP A 141 4.85 -18.61 18.65
CA ASP A 141 6.31 -18.62 18.45
C ASP A 141 6.88 -17.22 18.64
N ASN A 142 7.57 -17.00 19.75
CA ASN A 142 8.07 -15.68 20.15
C ASN A 142 9.19 -15.16 19.22
N ASP A 143 10.10 -16.01 18.75
CA ASP A 143 11.26 -15.56 17.96
C ASP A 143 10.85 -15.05 16.57
N ILE A 144 9.96 -15.80 15.89
CA ILE A 144 9.39 -15.38 14.60
C ILE A 144 8.53 -14.13 14.77
N LYS A 145 7.73 -14.08 15.83
CA LYS A 145 6.89 -12.95 16.18
C LYS A 145 7.70 -11.67 16.40
N GLU A 146 8.73 -11.74 17.21
CA GLU A 146 9.57 -10.57 17.54
C GLU A 146 10.30 -10.02 16.30
N SER A 147 10.91 -10.89 15.50
CA SER A 147 11.60 -10.47 14.29
C SER A 147 10.65 -9.86 13.24
N SER A 148 9.48 -10.47 13.04
CA SER A 148 8.43 -9.96 12.15
C SER A 148 7.87 -8.61 12.63
N LEU A 149 7.64 -8.45 13.94
CA LEU A 149 7.15 -7.21 14.52
C LEU A 149 8.16 -6.09 14.41
N LEU A 150 9.45 -6.37 14.66
CA LEU A 150 10.51 -5.36 14.57
C LEU A 150 10.61 -4.74 13.16
N GLY A 151 10.62 -5.57 12.12
CA GLY A 151 10.63 -5.10 10.72
C GLY A 151 9.34 -4.35 10.35
N THR A 152 8.20 -4.84 10.83
CA THR A 152 6.90 -4.20 10.64
C THR A 152 6.84 -2.83 11.31
N ASP A 153 7.31 -2.72 12.55
CA ASP A 153 7.29 -1.46 13.32
C ASP A 153 8.21 -0.41 12.70
N ARG A 154 9.40 -0.77 12.26
CA ARG A 154 10.31 0.14 11.55
C ARG A 154 9.69 0.68 10.28
N GLY A 155 9.21 -0.20 9.42
CA GLY A 155 8.55 0.22 8.18
C GLY A 155 7.25 1.00 8.42
N LEU A 156 6.54 0.74 9.52
CA LEU A 156 5.37 1.52 9.91
C LEU A 156 5.77 2.95 10.33
N GLN A 157 6.86 3.12 11.08
CA GLN A 157 7.37 4.44 11.46
C GLN A 157 7.76 5.27 10.25
N ASP A 158 8.44 4.68 9.25
CA ASP A 158 8.79 5.35 8.01
C ASP A 158 7.54 5.82 7.25
N LEU A 159 6.55 4.93 7.08
CA LEU A 159 5.32 5.25 6.38
C LEU A 159 4.48 6.31 7.11
N LEU A 160 4.41 6.27 8.44
CA LEU A 160 3.73 7.29 9.24
C LEU A 160 4.38 8.67 9.08
N ARG A 161 5.71 8.72 8.96
CA ARG A 161 6.43 9.96 8.67
C ARG A 161 6.09 10.49 7.26
N TYR A 162 6.07 9.62 6.25
CA TYR A 162 5.64 10.02 4.90
C TYR A 162 4.19 10.50 4.89
N LYS A 163 3.29 9.78 5.57
CA LYS A 163 1.90 10.20 5.74
C LYS A 163 1.82 11.64 6.30
N PHE A 164 2.55 11.94 7.37
CA PHE A 164 2.61 13.28 7.95
C PHE A 164 3.14 14.34 6.96
N LEU A 165 4.18 14.00 6.17
CA LEU A 165 4.71 14.91 5.15
C LEU A 165 3.71 15.18 4.03
N PHE A 166 2.96 14.18 3.58
CA PHE A 166 1.87 14.33 2.62
C PHE A 166 0.77 15.24 3.16
N GLU A 167 0.34 15.04 4.40
CA GLU A 167 -0.69 15.86 5.05
C GLU A 167 -0.27 17.32 5.21
N LYS A 168 0.99 17.54 5.56
CA LYS A 168 1.59 18.87 5.61
C LYS A 168 1.62 19.52 4.23
N GLU A 169 2.00 18.77 3.20
CA GLU A 169 2.07 19.25 1.82
C GLU A 169 0.69 19.60 1.26
N MET A 170 -0.35 18.81 1.57
CA MET A 170 -1.73 19.11 1.19
C MET A 170 -2.26 20.37 1.85
N THR A 171 -1.81 20.68 3.07
CA THR A 171 -2.27 21.83 3.83
C THR A 171 -1.48 23.12 3.48
N ASN A 172 -0.18 22.96 3.27
CA ASN A 172 0.74 24.06 2.97
C ASN A 172 1.76 23.61 1.92
N PRO A 173 1.43 23.71 0.63
CA PRO A 173 2.26 23.21 -0.47
C PRO A 173 3.64 23.88 -0.49
N ALA A 174 4.69 23.09 -0.32
CA ALA A 174 6.10 23.50 -0.38
C ALA A 174 6.86 22.73 -1.47
N GLN A 175 6.15 21.94 -2.28
CA GLN A 175 6.70 21.06 -3.30
C GLN A 175 7.80 20.14 -2.74
N MET A 176 7.50 19.49 -1.61
CA MET A 176 8.43 18.57 -0.96
C MET A 176 8.62 17.27 -1.73
N PHE A 177 7.70 16.94 -2.63
CA PHE A 177 7.76 15.74 -3.46
C PHE A 177 8.06 16.10 -4.91
N VAL A 178 8.71 15.18 -5.60
CA VAL A 178 8.93 15.21 -7.04
C VAL A 178 8.13 14.08 -7.64
N PHE A 179 7.39 14.37 -8.70
CA PHE A 179 6.63 13.37 -9.43
C PHE A 179 7.02 13.37 -10.90
N LYS A 180 6.98 12.20 -11.50
CA LYS A 180 7.08 12.00 -12.94
C LYS A 180 5.82 11.29 -13.39
N HIS A 181 5.13 11.88 -14.34
CA HIS A 181 4.00 11.29 -15.02
C HIS A 181 4.43 10.77 -16.39
N ILE A 182 3.97 9.60 -16.78
CA ILE A 182 4.27 8.95 -18.04
C ILE A 182 2.97 8.32 -18.57
N THR A 183 2.65 8.62 -19.82
CA THR A 183 1.49 8.05 -20.52
C THR A 183 1.94 6.99 -21.49
N TYR A 184 1.31 5.81 -21.45
CA TYR A 184 1.50 4.71 -22.39
C TYR A 184 0.17 4.38 -23.11
N PRO A 185 0.20 3.67 -24.25
CA PRO A 185 -0.98 3.04 -24.78
C PRO A 185 -1.64 2.14 -23.74
N PHE A 186 -2.96 1.98 -23.83
CA PHE A 186 -3.72 1.16 -22.88
C PHE A 186 -3.14 -0.24 -22.70
N VAL A 187 -2.92 -0.60 -21.43
CA VAL A 187 -2.62 -1.97 -21.00
C VAL A 187 -3.52 -2.26 -19.79
N PRO A 188 -4.18 -3.43 -19.72
CA PRO A 188 -5.13 -3.76 -18.67
C PRO A 188 -4.42 -4.18 -17.38
N VAL A 189 -3.57 -3.31 -16.83
CA VAL A 189 -2.83 -3.49 -15.58
C VAL A 189 -3.06 -2.32 -14.65
N TYR A 190 -3.03 -2.58 -13.36
CA TYR A 190 -3.12 -1.56 -12.34
C TYR A 190 -2.21 -1.89 -11.16
N ALA A 191 -1.65 -0.87 -10.55
CA ALA A 191 -0.91 -0.98 -9.30
C ALA A 191 -0.98 0.32 -8.51
N CYS A 192 -0.96 0.21 -7.19
CA CYS A 192 -0.83 1.35 -6.31
C CYS A 192 -0.06 0.90 -5.07
N GLY A 193 1.00 1.59 -4.74
CA GLY A 193 1.80 1.23 -3.58
C GLY A 193 2.96 2.16 -3.32
N THR A 194 3.64 1.84 -2.23
CA THR A 194 4.82 2.55 -1.75
C THR A 194 5.84 1.50 -1.34
N SER A 195 7.07 1.67 -1.77
CA SER A 195 8.18 0.86 -1.31
C SER A 195 9.25 1.75 -0.70
N SER A 196 9.69 1.38 0.50
CA SER A 196 10.87 2.00 1.12
C SER A 196 12.10 1.17 0.77
N TYR A 197 13.20 1.85 0.54
CA TYR A 197 14.46 1.21 0.20
C TYR A 197 15.63 2.00 0.79
N GLU A 198 16.73 1.31 0.98
CA GLU A 198 18.01 1.94 1.25
C GLU A 198 18.80 2.00 -0.07
N PRO A 199 19.29 3.18 -0.48
CA PRO A 199 20.21 3.26 -1.60
C PRO A 199 21.48 2.47 -1.26
N ILE A 200 21.64 1.32 -1.89
CA ILE A 200 22.86 0.52 -1.74
C ILE A 200 23.87 1.03 -2.76
N ASP A 201 24.94 1.66 -2.28
CA ASP A 201 26.11 1.84 -3.11
C ASP A 201 26.79 0.47 -3.27
N TYR A 202 26.50 -0.21 -4.38
CA TYR A 202 27.11 -1.50 -4.71
C TYR A 202 28.64 -1.48 -4.82
N LYS A 203 29.26 -0.30 -4.80
CA LYS A 203 30.70 -0.11 -4.81
C LYS A 203 31.32 -0.04 -3.42
N SER A 204 30.52 0.14 -2.39
CA SER A 204 30.96 0.16 -1.00
C SER A 204 30.35 -1.02 -0.24
N GLU A 205 31.20 -1.89 0.33
CA GLU A 205 30.78 -3.02 1.17
C GLU A 205 30.13 -2.60 2.53
N ARG A 206 29.67 -1.37 2.66
CA ARG A 206 29.14 -0.79 3.91
C ARG A 206 27.63 -0.99 4.12
N SER A 207 27.03 -2.01 3.53
CA SER A 207 25.58 -2.00 3.34
C SER A 207 24.73 -2.32 4.58
N VAL A 208 25.11 -3.27 5.42
CA VAL A 208 24.19 -3.78 6.46
C VAL A 208 24.27 -2.99 7.76
N ASP A 209 25.47 -2.61 8.21
CA ASP A 209 25.66 -1.89 9.48
C ASP A 209 25.16 -0.43 9.44
N ASN A 210 25.20 0.20 8.27
CA ASN A 210 24.68 1.56 8.10
C ASN A 210 23.17 1.60 7.94
N ALA A 211 22.56 0.57 7.35
CA ALA A 211 21.11 0.42 7.28
C ALA A 211 20.47 0.39 8.67
N MET A 212 21.12 -0.31 9.61
CA MET A 212 20.68 -0.38 11.00
C MET A 212 20.78 0.94 11.77
N LYS A 213 21.64 1.87 11.29
CA LYS A 213 21.87 3.19 11.91
C LYS A 213 21.04 4.30 11.30
N LYS A 214 20.51 4.11 10.10
CA LYS A 214 19.65 5.09 9.44
C LYS A 214 18.31 5.20 10.19
N LYS A 215 17.92 6.42 10.55
CA LYS A 215 16.67 6.68 11.27
C LYS A 215 15.42 6.54 10.38
N MET A 216 15.56 6.54 9.06
CA MET A 216 14.47 6.43 8.08
C MET A 216 15.00 5.97 6.72
N PHE A 217 14.23 5.09 6.06
CA PHE A 217 14.47 4.73 4.68
C PHE A 217 13.85 5.74 3.71
N ASP A 218 14.47 5.88 2.56
CA ASP A 218 13.88 6.58 1.44
C ASP A 218 12.72 5.77 0.85
N ALA A 219 11.73 6.42 0.28
CA ALA A 219 10.59 5.76 -0.32
C ALA A 219 10.29 6.31 -1.71
N PHE A 220 9.82 5.46 -2.58
CA PHE A 220 9.17 5.85 -3.82
C PHE A 220 7.70 5.44 -3.79
N PHE A 221 6.90 6.19 -4.51
CA PHE A 221 5.46 6.01 -4.65
C PHE A 221 5.18 5.66 -6.10
N ILE A 222 4.40 4.62 -6.35
CA ILE A 222 4.06 4.22 -7.70
C ILE A 222 2.54 4.02 -7.82
N ASN A 223 1.99 4.58 -8.88
CA ASN A 223 0.61 4.37 -9.27
C ASN A 223 0.58 4.06 -10.76
N VAL A 224 -0.03 2.96 -11.13
CA VAL A 224 -0.25 2.50 -12.50
C VAL A 224 -1.75 2.48 -12.68
N ILE A 225 -2.26 3.40 -13.48
CA ILE A 225 -3.68 3.77 -13.53
C ILE A 225 -4.18 3.58 -14.95
N PRO A 226 -4.94 2.51 -15.23
CA PRO A 226 -5.53 2.30 -16.54
C PRO A 226 -6.65 3.29 -16.78
N GLN A 227 -6.68 3.86 -18.00
CA GLN A 227 -7.74 4.68 -18.55
C GLN A 227 -8.33 3.98 -19.77
N LYS A 228 -9.38 4.53 -20.40
CA LYS A 228 -10.02 3.89 -21.55
C LYS A 228 -9.06 3.63 -22.73
N GLU A 229 -8.14 4.56 -22.99
CA GLU A 229 -7.25 4.52 -24.16
C GLU A 229 -5.76 4.58 -23.78
N SER A 230 -5.46 4.79 -22.51
CA SER A 230 -4.09 4.99 -22.01
C SER A 230 -3.84 4.26 -20.70
N LEU A 231 -2.56 4.15 -20.35
CA LEU A 231 -2.08 3.75 -19.05
C LEU A 231 -1.25 4.89 -18.48
N GLU A 232 -1.71 5.47 -17.38
CA GLU A 232 -1.02 6.57 -16.72
C GLU A 232 -0.15 6.03 -15.58
N ILE A 233 1.11 6.38 -15.58
CA ILE A 233 2.07 5.96 -14.57
C ILE A 233 2.59 7.19 -13.84
N ILE A 234 2.37 7.23 -12.53
CA ILE A 234 2.90 8.27 -11.65
C ILE A 234 3.97 7.63 -10.76
N ILE A 235 5.18 8.17 -10.82
CA ILE A 235 6.28 7.80 -9.93
C ILE A 235 6.65 9.03 -9.12
N GLY A 236 6.74 8.88 -7.80
CA GLY A 236 7.04 9.99 -6.90
C GLY A 236 8.07 9.64 -5.84
N TYR A 237 8.78 10.65 -5.36
CA TYR A 237 9.74 10.53 -4.26
C TYR A 237 9.89 11.88 -3.53
N HIS A 238 10.44 11.86 -2.32
CA HIS A 238 10.71 13.10 -1.57
C HIS A 238 11.98 13.77 -2.12
N LYS A 239 11.96 15.09 -2.36
CA LYS A 239 13.05 15.83 -3.02
C LYS A 239 14.40 15.78 -2.30
N ASN A 240 14.42 15.51 -0.99
CA ASN A 240 15.65 15.33 -0.23
C ASN A 240 16.19 13.90 -0.34
N HIS A 241 15.76 13.17 -1.32
CA HIS A 241 16.27 11.84 -1.64
C HIS A 241 17.73 11.93 -2.06
N VAL A 242 18.58 11.06 -1.53
CA VAL A 242 20.05 11.18 -1.67
C VAL A 242 20.54 10.82 -3.08
N ASN A 243 19.75 10.13 -3.89
CA ASN A 243 20.09 9.80 -5.28
C ASN A 243 19.09 10.42 -6.25
N SER A 244 19.50 11.53 -6.86
CA SER A 244 18.73 12.29 -7.85
C SER A 244 18.76 11.69 -9.27
N ASP A 245 19.33 10.52 -9.47
CA ASP A 245 19.56 9.91 -10.79
C ASP A 245 18.53 8.80 -11.16
N LEU A 246 17.29 8.94 -10.67
CA LEU A 246 16.15 8.14 -11.10
C LEU A 246 15.35 8.81 -12.21
#